data_4451dd85e0f1fe22a8fa13400246e4cf
#
_entry.id   4451dd85e0f1fe22a8fa13400246e4cf
#
_cell.length_a   1.000
_cell.length_b   1.000
_cell.length_c   1.000
_cell.angle_alpha   90.00
_cell.angle_beta   90.00
_cell.angle_gamma   90.00
#
_symmetry.space_group_name_H-M   'P 1'
#
loop_
_entity.id
_entity.type
_entity.pdbx_description
1 polymer ?
#
loop_
_entity_poly.entity_id
_entity_poly.type
_entity_poly.pdbx_seq_one_letter_code
_entity_poly.pdbx_strand_id
1 'polypeptide(L)'
;MSESIKIIDEGESFIRFEVSDVTPAYANMLRRTLINDIPKLAISKVNFHHGEIRQGEDKVYSSLTSLFDEVIASRLGMVPLPTDLKMNERDNCTCGGAGCSLCTVNYSLFVVGPKKVMSGDLVAIGDSKMAPTDKEIPIVELNERQAIMLDAEAYMGRAREHARFQATSGVSYRYGRELKVSAREPELDDIIKHSPKNVLRKNDKEVVFTTDYPSKYVSKLYRMDSLEEKEDDKRFIFYFETDGSLKPRQVLDYVLSRIRERLSGIVEKVPGE
;
A
#
# COMPACT_ATOMS: atom_id res chain seq x y z
N MET A 1 23.73 -4.23 -17.42
CA MET A 1 22.69 -5.28 -17.32
C MET A 1 21.36 -4.56 -17.35
N SER A 2 20.50 -4.87 -18.33
CA SER A 2 19.15 -4.28 -18.39
C SER A 2 18.26 -5.15 -17.51
N GLU A 3 17.92 -4.67 -16.32
CA GLU A 3 16.87 -5.31 -15.52
C GLU A 3 15.59 -5.44 -16.34
N SER A 4 14.99 -6.61 -16.34
CA SER A 4 13.71 -6.88 -16.99
C SER A 4 12.62 -6.95 -15.94
N ILE A 5 11.60 -6.10 -16.09
CA ILE A 5 10.43 -6.11 -15.21
C ILE A 5 9.22 -6.53 -16.03
N LYS A 6 8.53 -7.58 -15.55
CA LYS A 6 7.33 -8.11 -16.20
C LYS A 6 6.19 -8.15 -15.20
N ILE A 7 5.08 -7.49 -15.51
CA ILE A 7 3.85 -7.62 -14.73
C ILE A 7 3.23 -8.99 -14.97
N ILE A 8 3.00 -9.73 -13.90
CA ILE A 8 2.38 -11.06 -13.91
C ILE A 8 0.87 -10.93 -13.71
N ASP A 9 0.47 -10.10 -12.74
CA ASP A 9 -0.93 -9.91 -12.35
C ASP A 9 -1.10 -8.55 -11.69
N GLU A 10 -2.20 -7.87 -11.95
CA GLU A 10 -2.48 -6.53 -11.42
C GLU A 10 -3.98 -6.38 -11.14
N GLY A 11 -4.31 -5.84 -9.97
CA GLY A 11 -5.66 -5.50 -9.55
C GLY A 11 -5.76 -4.05 -9.09
N GLU A 12 -6.92 -3.66 -8.57
CA GLU A 12 -7.13 -2.30 -8.06
C GLU A 12 -6.22 -1.95 -6.88
N SER A 13 -5.98 -2.94 -6.00
CA SER A 13 -5.20 -2.75 -4.76
C SER A 13 -3.93 -3.57 -4.68
N PHE A 14 -3.59 -4.39 -5.68
CA PHE A 14 -2.41 -5.24 -5.62
C PHE A 14 -1.68 -5.30 -6.96
N ILE A 15 -0.40 -5.67 -6.91
CA ILE A 15 0.40 -5.99 -8.07
C ILE A 15 1.34 -7.16 -7.79
N ARG A 16 1.50 -8.03 -8.78
CA ARG A 16 2.51 -9.08 -8.81
C ARG A 16 3.36 -8.90 -10.06
N PHE A 17 4.66 -8.88 -9.88
CA PHE A 17 5.60 -8.67 -10.99
C PHE A 17 6.88 -9.47 -10.80
N GLU A 18 7.53 -9.74 -11.90
CA GLU A 18 8.82 -10.38 -11.98
C GLU A 18 9.92 -9.34 -12.16
N VAL A 19 11.03 -9.55 -11.48
CA VAL A 19 12.29 -8.83 -11.73
C VAL A 19 13.37 -9.86 -12.02
N SER A 20 13.97 -9.78 -13.22
CA SER A 20 14.99 -10.72 -13.68
C SER A 20 16.35 -10.06 -13.86
N ASP A 21 17.40 -10.87 -13.86
CA ASP A 21 18.80 -10.47 -14.01
C ASP A 21 19.30 -9.53 -12.91
N VAL A 22 18.78 -9.71 -11.68
CA VAL A 22 19.16 -8.92 -10.51
C VAL A 22 19.72 -9.80 -9.39
N THR A 23 20.44 -9.18 -8.46
CA THR A 23 20.98 -9.86 -7.28
C THR A 23 19.96 -9.88 -6.13
N PRO A 24 20.08 -10.79 -5.14
CA PRO A 24 19.27 -10.76 -3.92
C PRO A 24 19.39 -9.44 -3.15
N ALA A 25 20.54 -8.77 -3.21
CA ALA A 25 20.75 -7.46 -2.60
C ALA A 25 19.87 -6.39 -3.25
N TYR A 26 19.77 -6.39 -4.58
CA TYR A 26 18.86 -5.49 -5.32
C TYR A 26 17.40 -5.79 -4.99
N ALA A 27 17.00 -7.06 -4.98
CA ALA A 27 15.65 -7.46 -4.61
C ALA A 27 15.27 -6.97 -3.20
N ASN A 28 16.16 -7.12 -2.22
CA ASN A 28 15.91 -6.60 -0.87
C ASN A 28 15.89 -5.06 -0.82
N MET A 29 16.73 -4.38 -1.59
CA MET A 29 16.69 -2.92 -1.71
C MET A 29 15.32 -2.47 -2.26
N LEU A 30 14.83 -3.10 -3.33
CA LEU A 30 13.52 -2.81 -3.92
C LEU A 30 12.40 -3.03 -2.88
N ARG A 31 12.42 -4.17 -2.18
CA ARG A 31 11.45 -4.46 -1.11
C ARG A 31 11.46 -3.39 -0.01
N ARG A 32 12.62 -2.99 0.46
CA ARG A 32 12.76 -1.97 1.51
C ARG A 32 12.29 -0.60 1.05
N THR A 33 12.55 -0.24 -0.20
CA THR A 33 12.08 1.02 -0.80
C THR A 33 10.56 1.02 -0.93
N LEU A 34 9.95 -0.11 -1.34
CA LEU A 34 8.51 -0.30 -1.39
C LEU A 34 7.83 -0.14 -0.01
N ILE A 35 8.48 -0.53 1.07
CA ILE A 35 7.93 -0.39 2.43
C ILE A 35 8.10 1.04 2.97
N ASN A 36 9.29 1.63 2.82
CA ASN A 36 9.71 2.77 3.66
C ASN A 36 9.72 4.13 2.96
N ASP A 37 9.88 4.16 1.63
CA ASP A 37 10.30 5.39 0.95
C ASP A 37 9.23 6.05 0.08
N ILE A 38 8.04 5.46 0.01
CA ILE A 38 6.92 6.00 -0.76
C ILE A 38 6.29 7.15 0.03
N PRO A 39 6.18 8.36 -0.55
CA PRO A 39 5.47 9.45 0.11
C PRO A 39 3.97 9.18 0.06
N LYS A 40 3.30 9.42 1.17
CA LYS A 40 1.85 9.27 1.33
C LYS A 40 1.27 10.42 2.10
N LEU A 41 0.11 10.90 1.68
CA LEU A 41 -0.69 11.87 2.41
C LEU A 41 -1.41 11.19 3.58
N ALA A 42 -1.26 11.72 4.80
CA ALA A 42 -1.98 11.21 5.96
C ALA A 42 -2.30 12.34 6.95
N ILE A 43 -3.43 12.22 7.66
CA ILE A 43 -3.79 13.12 8.75
C ILE A 43 -2.73 13.00 9.83
N SER A 44 -2.13 14.13 10.21
CA SER A 44 -0.99 14.17 11.11
C SER A 44 -1.19 15.14 12.28
N LYS A 45 -2.16 16.03 12.17
CA LYS A 45 -2.59 16.92 13.25
C LYS A 45 -4.11 16.98 13.28
N VAL A 46 -4.68 16.91 14.48
CA VAL A 46 -6.12 17.02 14.73
C VAL A 46 -6.36 18.01 15.86
N ASN A 47 -7.24 18.97 15.63
CA ASN A 47 -7.67 19.93 16.62
C ASN A 47 -9.13 19.63 16.98
N PHE A 48 -9.39 19.20 18.21
CA PHE A 48 -10.74 18.95 18.71
C PHE A 48 -11.34 20.22 19.30
N HIS A 49 -12.60 20.49 18.95
CA HIS A 49 -13.36 21.57 19.55
C HIS A 49 -14.16 21.04 20.74
N HIS A 50 -13.71 21.38 21.95
CA HIS A 50 -14.33 20.92 23.19
C HIS A 50 -15.40 21.90 23.73
N GLY A 51 -16.33 21.35 24.50
CA GLY A 51 -17.36 22.09 25.19
C GLY A 51 -18.78 21.77 24.73
N GLU A 52 -19.66 22.73 24.86
CA GLU A 52 -21.04 22.63 24.37
C GLU A 52 -21.08 22.97 22.89
N ILE A 53 -21.54 22.02 22.09
CA ILE A 53 -21.77 22.22 20.66
C ILE A 53 -23.26 22.52 20.45
N ARG A 54 -23.56 23.70 19.92
CA ARG A 54 -24.95 24.14 19.69
C ARG A 54 -25.32 23.99 18.22
N GLN A 55 -26.47 23.36 17.98
CA GLN A 55 -27.08 23.27 16.66
C GLN A 55 -28.47 23.92 16.67
N GLY A 56 -28.55 25.14 16.15
CA GLY A 56 -29.76 25.98 16.27
C GLY A 56 -29.93 26.55 17.66
N GLU A 57 -31.16 27.03 17.98
CA GLU A 57 -31.45 27.73 19.26
C GLU A 57 -31.63 26.77 20.44
N ASP A 58 -32.12 25.51 20.21
CA ASP A 58 -32.61 24.63 21.28
C ASP A 58 -31.78 23.36 21.51
N LYS A 59 -30.83 23.06 20.64
CA LYS A 59 -30.09 21.78 20.74
C LYS A 59 -28.64 21.96 21.19
N VAL A 60 -28.34 21.44 22.36
CA VAL A 60 -27.00 21.45 22.95
C VAL A 60 -26.47 20.03 23.05
N TYR A 61 -25.27 19.80 22.53
CA TYR A 61 -24.58 18.52 22.54
C TYR A 61 -23.27 18.64 23.30
N SER A 62 -22.86 17.56 23.97
CA SER A 62 -21.57 17.44 24.61
C SER A 62 -20.52 16.97 23.60
N SER A 63 -19.34 17.59 23.61
CA SER A 63 -18.20 17.13 22.82
C SER A 63 -17.53 15.88 23.39
N LEU A 64 -17.89 15.46 24.60
CA LEU A 64 -17.32 14.27 25.23
C LEU A 64 -17.82 13.01 24.52
N THR A 65 -16.92 12.24 23.96
CA THR A 65 -17.21 10.99 23.26
C THR A 65 -16.83 9.78 24.13
N SER A 66 -17.21 8.58 23.68
CA SER A 66 -16.88 7.31 24.39
C SER A 66 -15.39 6.93 24.26
N LEU A 67 -14.67 7.53 23.33
CA LEU A 67 -13.24 7.31 23.11
C LEU A 67 -12.47 8.58 23.45
N PHE A 68 -11.23 8.41 23.91
CA PHE A 68 -10.30 9.54 24.09
C PHE A 68 -9.88 10.13 22.75
N ASP A 69 -9.60 11.40 22.73
CA ASP A 69 -9.21 12.15 21.52
C ASP A 69 -7.98 11.57 20.82
N GLU A 70 -7.00 11.08 21.61
CA GLU A 70 -5.79 10.45 21.09
C GLU A 70 -6.11 9.17 20.29
N VAL A 71 -7.13 8.41 20.73
CA VAL A 71 -7.58 7.21 20.02
C VAL A 71 -8.26 7.59 18.71
N ILE A 72 -9.11 8.63 18.75
CA ILE A 72 -9.79 9.16 17.57
C ILE A 72 -8.75 9.72 16.59
N ALA A 73 -7.81 10.52 17.06
CA ALA A 73 -6.73 11.07 16.23
C ALA A 73 -5.86 9.98 15.61
N SER A 74 -5.55 8.91 16.37
CA SER A 74 -4.81 7.76 15.86
C SER A 74 -5.58 7.03 14.74
N ARG A 75 -6.89 6.82 14.90
CA ARG A 75 -7.74 6.23 13.85
C ARG A 75 -7.80 7.10 12.61
N LEU A 76 -8.00 8.42 12.79
CA LEU A 76 -8.01 9.38 11.68
C LEU A 76 -6.67 9.38 10.91
N GLY A 77 -5.55 9.28 11.61
CA GLY A 77 -4.22 9.19 11.00
C GLY A 77 -4.02 7.95 10.12
N MET A 78 -4.79 6.86 10.36
CA MET A 78 -4.72 5.61 9.59
C MET A 78 -5.73 5.57 8.43
N VAL A 79 -6.63 6.54 8.31
CA VAL A 79 -7.58 6.63 7.19
C VAL A 79 -6.80 6.88 5.89
N PRO A 80 -6.97 6.04 4.85
CA PRO A 80 -6.29 6.23 3.57
C PRO A 80 -6.88 7.43 2.83
N LEU A 81 -6.01 8.37 2.47
CA LEU A 81 -6.33 9.56 1.70
C LEU A 81 -5.72 9.49 0.31
N PRO A 82 -6.41 9.97 -0.73
CA PRO A 82 -5.83 10.06 -2.07
C PRO A 82 -4.51 10.83 -2.02
N THR A 83 -3.47 10.28 -2.60
CA THR A 83 -2.14 10.87 -2.58
C THR A 83 -1.75 11.35 -3.98
N ASP A 84 -1.45 12.63 -4.12
CA ASP A 84 -0.80 13.15 -5.31
C ASP A 84 0.72 13.24 -5.08
N LEU A 85 1.48 12.42 -5.80
CA LEU A 85 2.94 12.40 -5.71
C LEU A 85 3.64 13.71 -6.16
N LYS A 86 2.88 14.64 -6.73
CA LYS A 86 3.35 15.99 -7.09
C LYS A 86 3.27 16.99 -5.94
N MET A 87 2.57 16.66 -4.86
CA MET A 87 2.53 17.49 -3.66
C MET A 87 3.92 17.59 -3.03
N ASN A 88 4.24 18.77 -2.50
CA ASN A 88 5.51 18.98 -1.80
C ASN A 88 5.46 18.34 -0.40
N GLU A 89 6.58 17.76 0.03
CA GLU A 89 6.80 17.49 1.45
C GLU A 89 6.97 18.82 2.19
N ARG A 90 6.46 18.94 3.43
CA ARG A 90 6.50 20.21 4.19
C ARG A 90 7.89 20.82 4.28
N ASP A 91 8.90 20.01 4.52
CA ASP A 91 10.29 20.43 4.70
C ASP A 91 10.89 21.02 3.43
N ASN A 92 10.37 20.63 2.26
CA ASN A 92 10.83 21.05 0.95
C ASN A 92 9.90 22.06 0.28
N CYS A 93 8.87 22.56 1.00
CA CYS A 93 7.90 23.46 0.44
C CYS A 93 8.35 24.92 0.52
N THR A 94 8.03 25.69 -0.51
CA THR A 94 8.32 27.14 -0.59
C THR A 94 7.72 27.96 0.55
N CYS A 95 6.71 27.42 1.26
CA CYS A 95 6.12 28.07 2.45
C CYS A 95 6.95 27.87 3.73
N GLY A 96 8.11 27.22 3.67
CA GLY A 96 8.95 26.96 4.85
C GLY A 96 8.28 26.06 5.90
N GLY A 97 7.38 25.18 5.49
CA GLY A 97 6.66 24.26 6.41
C GLY A 97 5.42 24.86 7.09
N ALA A 98 5.01 26.07 6.75
CA ALA A 98 3.85 26.73 7.36
C ALA A 98 2.50 26.05 7.05
N GLY A 99 2.44 25.20 6.02
CA GLY A 99 1.22 24.48 5.66
C GLY A 99 0.35 25.21 4.65
N CYS A 100 0.85 25.38 3.43
CA CYS A 100 0.07 25.93 2.31
C CYS A 100 -0.62 24.83 1.50
N SER A 101 -1.47 25.22 0.56
CA SER A 101 -2.21 24.30 -0.33
C SER A 101 -1.33 23.38 -1.20
N LEU A 102 -0.04 23.70 -1.36
CA LEU A 102 0.92 22.84 -2.09
C LEU A 102 1.47 21.68 -1.25
N CYS A 103 1.37 21.73 0.08
CA CYS A 103 1.95 20.74 0.98
C CYS A 103 1.00 20.23 2.07
N THR A 104 -0.22 20.78 2.16
CA THR A 104 -1.17 20.44 3.24
C THR A 104 -2.59 20.42 2.67
N VAL A 105 -3.35 19.41 3.08
CA VAL A 105 -4.80 19.33 2.86
C VAL A 105 -5.50 19.41 4.20
N ASN A 106 -6.49 20.29 4.31
CA ASN A 106 -7.28 20.45 5.51
C ASN A 106 -8.60 19.69 5.40
N TYR A 107 -9.02 19.12 6.51
CA TYR A 107 -10.27 18.40 6.65
C TYR A 107 -11.06 18.96 7.82
N SER A 108 -12.38 18.91 7.72
CA SER A 108 -13.29 19.16 8.83
C SER A 108 -14.19 17.96 9.07
N LEU A 109 -14.58 17.76 10.31
CA LEU A 109 -15.57 16.77 10.71
C LEU A 109 -16.54 17.41 11.69
N PHE A 110 -17.82 17.38 11.34
CA PHE A 110 -18.91 17.77 12.25
C PHE A 110 -20.02 16.73 12.15
N VAL A 111 -20.24 15.99 13.23
CA VAL A 111 -21.28 14.95 13.31
C VAL A 111 -21.98 15.02 14.65
N VAL A 112 -23.31 14.90 14.60
CA VAL A 112 -24.20 14.89 15.77
C VAL A 112 -24.77 13.48 15.94
N GLY A 113 -24.81 13.00 17.17
CA GLY A 113 -25.39 11.72 17.53
C GLY A 113 -26.92 11.71 17.69
N PRO A 114 -27.55 10.54 17.76
CA PRO A 114 -26.90 9.23 17.77
C PRO A 114 -26.44 8.80 16.36
N LYS A 115 -25.19 8.53 16.17
CA LYS A 115 -24.63 8.13 14.86
C LYS A 115 -23.24 7.48 15.02
N LYS A 116 -22.95 6.48 14.17
CA LYS A 116 -21.62 5.96 13.95
C LYS A 116 -20.89 6.85 12.95
N VAL A 117 -19.85 7.53 13.42
CA VAL A 117 -18.98 8.39 12.60
C VAL A 117 -18.07 7.51 11.76
N MET A 118 -18.07 7.73 10.48
CA MET A 118 -17.27 6.99 9.51
C MET A 118 -16.23 7.91 8.86
N SER A 119 -15.21 7.32 8.24
CA SER A 119 -14.21 8.08 7.46
C SER A 119 -14.84 8.94 6.36
N GLY A 120 -15.98 8.50 5.80
CA GLY A 120 -16.74 9.25 4.79
C GLY A 120 -17.42 10.53 5.30
N ASP A 121 -17.48 10.73 6.63
CA ASP A 121 -17.98 11.97 7.23
C ASP A 121 -16.91 13.09 7.25
N LEU A 122 -15.65 12.76 6.97
CA LEU A 122 -14.58 13.74 6.79
C LEU A 122 -14.76 14.51 5.49
N VAL A 123 -14.78 15.83 5.60
CA VAL A 123 -14.92 16.75 4.48
C VAL A 123 -13.59 17.41 4.17
N ALA A 124 -13.04 17.14 2.98
CA ALA A 124 -11.85 17.83 2.50
C ALA A 124 -12.16 19.28 2.15
N ILE A 125 -11.38 20.21 2.69
CA ILE A 125 -11.56 21.65 2.44
C ILE A 125 -10.80 22.04 1.18
N GLY A 126 -11.54 22.57 0.20
CA GLY A 126 -10.98 23.05 -1.07
C GLY A 126 -11.16 22.10 -2.25
N ASP A 127 -10.72 20.85 -2.16
CA ASP A 127 -10.86 19.87 -3.25
C ASP A 127 -11.55 18.58 -2.77
N SER A 128 -12.77 18.35 -3.26
CA SER A 128 -13.56 17.17 -2.93
C SER A 128 -12.94 15.85 -3.41
N LYS A 129 -11.97 15.87 -4.35
CA LYS A 129 -11.22 14.70 -4.80
C LYS A 129 -10.29 14.15 -3.72
N MET A 130 -9.99 14.96 -2.71
CA MET A 130 -9.17 14.56 -1.57
C MET A 130 -9.98 13.88 -0.45
N ALA A 131 -11.27 13.58 -0.67
CA ALA A 131 -12.06 12.78 0.27
C ALA A 131 -11.44 11.39 0.49
N PRO A 132 -11.60 10.78 1.70
CA PRO A 132 -11.08 9.45 2.00
C PRO A 132 -11.44 8.41 0.93
N THR A 133 -10.48 7.55 0.58
CA THR A 133 -10.66 6.51 -0.44
C THR A 133 -11.62 5.42 0.01
N ASP A 134 -11.56 5.04 1.29
CA ASP A 134 -12.53 4.18 1.93
C ASP A 134 -13.40 5.02 2.87
N LYS A 135 -14.71 5.03 2.62
CA LYS A 135 -15.69 5.83 3.36
C LYS A 135 -16.35 5.08 4.52
N GLU A 136 -16.07 3.79 4.66
CA GLU A 136 -16.75 2.90 5.62
C GLU A 136 -15.87 2.54 6.82
N ILE A 137 -14.76 3.23 7.04
CA ILE A 137 -13.90 3.01 8.20
C ILE A 137 -14.55 3.66 9.43
N PRO A 138 -14.89 2.89 10.49
CA PRO A 138 -15.51 3.43 11.69
C PRO A 138 -14.50 4.20 12.54
N ILE A 139 -14.84 5.43 12.90
CA ILE A 139 -14.02 6.32 13.73
C ILE A 139 -14.46 6.27 15.20
N VAL A 140 -15.70 6.67 15.47
CA VAL A 140 -16.30 6.67 16.81
C VAL A 140 -17.82 6.53 16.73
N GLU A 141 -18.45 6.01 17.75
CA GLU A 141 -19.91 5.96 17.90
C GLU A 141 -20.36 7.05 18.88
N LEU A 142 -21.28 7.89 18.45
CA LEU A 142 -21.90 8.97 19.23
C LEU A 142 -23.26 8.52 19.72
N ASN A 143 -23.50 8.73 21.02
CA ASN A 143 -24.81 8.56 21.64
C ASN A 143 -25.70 9.79 21.45
N GLU A 144 -26.92 9.71 21.97
CA GLU A 144 -27.81 10.87 22.08
C GLU A 144 -27.11 12.00 22.86
N ARG A 145 -27.28 13.25 22.42
CA ARG A 145 -26.68 14.45 23.01
C ARG A 145 -25.14 14.51 22.94
N GLN A 146 -24.52 13.67 22.15
CA GLN A 146 -23.09 13.80 21.83
C GLN A 146 -22.89 14.36 20.43
N ALA A 147 -21.83 15.14 20.23
CA ALA A 147 -21.38 15.58 18.93
C ALA A 147 -19.85 15.62 18.90
N ILE A 148 -19.29 15.43 17.71
CA ILE A 148 -17.88 15.62 17.48
C ILE A 148 -17.68 16.73 16.46
N MET A 149 -16.76 17.64 16.78
CA MET A 149 -16.34 18.72 15.88
C MET A 149 -14.82 18.81 15.94
N LEU A 150 -14.16 18.69 14.81
CA LEU A 150 -12.70 18.76 14.71
C LEU A 150 -12.25 19.28 13.35
N ASP A 151 -11.05 19.84 13.33
CA ASP A 151 -10.28 20.18 12.15
C ASP A 151 -9.03 19.31 12.10
N ALA A 152 -8.66 18.82 10.91
CA ALA A 152 -7.49 17.98 10.73
C ALA A 152 -6.62 18.48 9.58
N GLU A 153 -5.31 18.35 9.75
CA GLU A 153 -4.32 18.66 8.74
C GLU A 153 -3.64 17.37 8.28
N ALA A 154 -3.65 17.13 6.97
CA ALA A 154 -2.89 16.06 6.33
C ALA A 154 -1.73 16.62 5.53
N TYR A 155 -0.58 15.96 5.60
CA TYR A 155 0.61 16.30 4.82
C TYR A 155 1.35 15.04 4.40
N MET A 156 2.28 15.20 3.45
CA MET A 156 3.10 14.12 2.91
C MET A 156 4.17 13.72 3.90
N GLY A 157 4.33 12.42 4.08
CA GLY A 157 5.40 11.80 4.87
C GLY A 157 5.72 10.41 4.37
N ARG A 158 6.66 9.72 5.01
CA ARG A 158 7.13 8.38 4.61
C ARG A 158 6.98 7.39 5.75
N ALA A 159 6.80 6.11 5.43
CA ALA A 159 6.61 5.05 6.42
C ALA A 159 7.74 4.94 7.45
N ARG A 160 8.98 5.31 7.08
CA ARG A 160 10.12 5.38 8.01
C ARG A 160 9.94 6.41 9.14
N GLU A 161 9.07 7.40 8.96
CA GLU A 161 8.78 8.44 9.96
C GLU A 161 7.66 7.98 10.88
N HIS A 162 6.58 7.44 10.30
CA HIS A 162 5.47 6.88 11.05
C HIS A 162 4.63 5.95 10.19
N ALA A 163 4.06 4.89 10.79
CA ALA A 163 3.25 3.87 10.10
C ALA A 163 2.03 4.44 9.35
N ARG A 164 1.48 5.60 9.77
CA ARG A 164 0.38 6.29 9.05
C ARG A 164 0.71 6.60 7.60
N PHE A 165 1.98 6.80 7.29
CA PHE A 165 2.48 7.09 5.95
C PHE A 165 2.82 5.84 5.15
N GLN A 166 2.54 4.65 5.67
CA GLN A 166 2.78 3.42 4.93
C GLN A 166 1.70 3.23 3.85
N ALA A 167 2.11 3.31 2.58
CA ALA A 167 1.21 3.18 1.43
C ALA A 167 1.04 1.73 0.96
N THR A 168 1.95 0.84 1.36
CA THR A 168 1.99 -0.55 0.90
C THR A 168 1.93 -1.53 2.05
N SER A 169 1.31 -2.68 1.81
CA SER A 169 1.24 -3.81 2.73
C SER A 169 1.59 -5.11 2.03
N GLY A 170 1.90 -6.17 2.80
CA GLY A 170 2.20 -7.50 2.26
C GLY A 170 3.41 -7.54 1.32
N VAL A 171 4.33 -6.55 1.40
CA VAL A 171 5.48 -6.46 0.49
C VAL A 171 6.41 -7.63 0.69
N SER A 172 6.43 -8.52 -0.27
CA SER A 172 7.22 -9.73 -0.24
C SER A 172 7.82 -10.06 -1.61
N TYR A 173 8.87 -10.86 -1.60
CA TYR A 173 9.38 -11.50 -2.80
C TYR A 173 9.78 -12.94 -2.53
N ARG A 174 9.83 -13.72 -3.58
CA ARG A 174 10.35 -15.09 -3.59
C ARG A 174 11.18 -15.29 -4.84
N TYR A 175 12.04 -16.29 -4.80
CA TYR A 175 12.76 -16.72 -6.00
C TYR A 175 11.82 -17.35 -7.01
N GLY A 176 12.06 -17.09 -8.29
CA GLY A 176 11.39 -17.79 -9.36
C GLY A 176 11.81 -19.27 -9.35
N ARG A 177 10.84 -20.18 -9.43
CA ARG A 177 11.08 -21.62 -9.37
C ARG A 177 10.41 -22.34 -10.51
N GLU A 178 11.11 -23.27 -11.09
CA GLU A 178 10.58 -24.28 -12.01
C GLU A 178 10.44 -25.60 -11.26
N LEU A 179 9.25 -26.17 -11.30
CA LEU A 179 8.90 -27.46 -10.71
C LEU A 179 8.69 -28.45 -11.86
N LYS A 180 9.58 -29.43 -11.97
CA LYS A 180 9.52 -30.43 -13.02
C LYS A 180 9.05 -31.75 -12.42
N VAL A 181 8.04 -32.37 -13.02
CA VAL A 181 7.47 -33.65 -12.59
C VAL A 181 7.28 -34.61 -13.76
N SER A 182 7.28 -35.90 -13.48
CA SER A 182 7.03 -36.93 -14.48
C SER A 182 5.61 -36.82 -15.04
N ALA A 183 5.42 -36.90 -16.36
CA ALA A 183 4.11 -36.89 -17.00
C ALA A 183 3.21 -38.08 -16.63
N ARG A 184 3.75 -39.08 -15.90
CA ARG A 184 3.00 -40.27 -15.47
C ARG A 184 2.35 -40.15 -14.10
N GLU A 185 2.53 -39.02 -13.40
CA GLU A 185 1.91 -38.77 -12.09
C GLU A 185 0.37 -38.71 -12.20
N PRO A 186 -0.36 -39.49 -11.37
CA PRO A 186 -1.82 -39.67 -11.54
C PRO A 186 -2.64 -38.42 -11.27
N GLU A 187 -2.14 -37.47 -10.45
CA GLU A 187 -2.85 -36.24 -10.11
C GLU A 187 -2.54 -35.06 -11.06
N LEU A 188 -1.66 -35.27 -12.04
CA LEU A 188 -1.09 -34.19 -12.83
C LEU A 188 -2.12 -33.48 -13.71
N ASP A 189 -3.05 -34.21 -14.32
CA ASP A 189 -4.08 -33.61 -15.18
C ASP A 189 -5.05 -32.73 -14.38
N ASP A 190 -5.34 -33.09 -13.12
CA ASP A 190 -6.14 -32.24 -12.21
C ASP A 190 -5.41 -30.93 -11.87
N ILE A 191 -4.10 -30.99 -11.60
CA ILE A 191 -3.27 -29.83 -11.33
C ILE A 191 -3.20 -28.91 -12.56
N ILE A 192 -2.97 -29.46 -13.74
CA ILE A 192 -2.93 -28.71 -15.01
C ILE A 192 -4.27 -28.00 -15.24
N LYS A 193 -5.39 -28.72 -15.09
CA LYS A 193 -6.74 -28.17 -15.27
C LYS A 193 -7.02 -26.97 -14.37
N HIS A 194 -6.60 -27.03 -13.12
CA HIS A 194 -6.87 -25.98 -12.11
C HIS A 194 -5.77 -24.92 -11.99
N SER A 195 -4.63 -25.11 -12.64
CA SER A 195 -3.50 -24.17 -12.61
C SER A 195 -2.85 -23.99 -13.99
N PRO A 196 -3.62 -23.68 -15.04
CA PRO A 196 -3.09 -23.63 -16.41
C PRO A 196 -2.04 -22.52 -16.59
N LYS A 197 -2.13 -21.42 -15.86
CA LYS A 197 -1.15 -20.32 -15.89
C LYS A 197 0.22 -20.71 -15.35
N ASN A 198 0.29 -21.77 -14.52
CA ASN A 198 1.54 -22.27 -13.95
C ASN A 198 2.26 -23.26 -14.88
N VAL A 199 1.64 -23.77 -15.93
CA VAL A 199 2.25 -24.72 -16.86
C VAL A 199 3.14 -23.99 -17.84
N LEU A 200 4.45 -24.21 -17.78
CA LEU A 200 5.43 -23.65 -18.70
C LEU A 200 5.62 -24.55 -19.94
N ARG A 201 5.76 -25.84 -19.72
CA ARG A 201 6.03 -26.83 -20.78
C ARG A 201 5.39 -28.16 -20.40
N LYS A 202 4.85 -28.87 -21.41
CA LYS A 202 4.32 -30.23 -21.28
C LYS A 202 4.84 -31.06 -22.45
N ASN A 203 5.42 -32.20 -22.16
CA ASN A 203 5.77 -33.22 -23.17
C ASN A 203 5.41 -34.61 -22.63
N ASP A 204 5.65 -35.66 -23.39
CA ASP A 204 5.27 -37.03 -23.05
C ASP A 204 6.03 -37.63 -21.85
N LYS A 205 7.11 -37.00 -21.44
CA LYS A 205 7.98 -37.47 -20.35
C LYS A 205 7.82 -36.65 -19.07
N GLU A 206 7.62 -35.34 -19.22
CA GLU A 206 7.66 -34.41 -18.10
C GLU A 206 6.74 -33.20 -18.30
N VAL A 207 6.30 -32.61 -17.19
CA VAL A 207 5.61 -31.32 -17.17
C VAL A 207 6.38 -30.38 -16.26
N VAL A 208 6.59 -29.16 -16.75
CA VAL A 208 7.29 -28.10 -16.00
C VAL A 208 6.30 -27.03 -15.59
N PHE A 209 6.26 -26.75 -14.31
CA PHE A 209 5.40 -25.70 -13.73
C PHE A 209 6.26 -24.55 -13.21
N THR A 210 5.67 -23.35 -13.21
CA THR A 210 6.22 -22.20 -12.47
C THR A 210 5.45 -21.95 -11.19
N THR A 211 6.09 -21.30 -10.23
CA THR A 211 5.44 -20.82 -8.99
C THR A 211 5.00 -19.36 -9.09
N ASP A 212 5.05 -18.72 -10.26
CA ASP A 212 4.76 -17.29 -10.45
C ASP A 212 3.33 -16.91 -10.06
N TYR A 213 2.38 -17.80 -10.28
CA TYR A 213 1.00 -17.62 -9.88
C TYR A 213 0.67 -18.43 -8.62
N PRO A 214 -0.04 -17.86 -7.63
CA PRO A 214 -0.45 -18.60 -6.46
C PRO A 214 -1.49 -19.67 -6.84
N SER A 215 -1.24 -20.91 -6.41
CA SER A 215 -2.17 -22.01 -6.62
C SER A 215 -2.01 -23.07 -5.54
N LYS A 216 -3.13 -23.41 -4.89
CA LYS A 216 -3.17 -24.52 -3.94
C LYS A 216 -2.93 -25.89 -4.61
N TYR A 217 -3.16 -25.97 -5.91
CA TYR A 217 -2.92 -27.21 -6.67
C TYR A 217 -1.44 -27.41 -6.96
N VAL A 218 -0.70 -26.34 -7.24
CA VAL A 218 0.77 -26.41 -7.44
C VAL A 218 1.46 -26.90 -6.17
N SER A 219 0.93 -26.61 -4.99
CA SER A 219 1.48 -27.13 -3.74
C SER A 219 1.40 -28.65 -3.60
N LYS A 220 0.51 -29.33 -4.34
CA LYS A 220 0.45 -30.79 -4.36
C LYS A 220 1.68 -31.43 -5.05
N LEU A 221 2.34 -30.70 -5.96
CA LEU A 221 3.56 -31.17 -6.63
C LEU A 221 4.67 -31.50 -5.63
N TYR A 222 4.74 -30.77 -4.49
CA TYR A 222 5.73 -31.03 -3.43
C TYR A 222 5.56 -32.36 -2.70
N ARG A 223 4.48 -33.10 -2.98
CA ARG A 223 4.21 -34.44 -2.44
C ARG A 223 4.57 -35.55 -3.42
N MET A 224 5.00 -35.21 -4.63
CA MET A 224 5.33 -36.17 -5.67
C MET A 224 6.79 -36.59 -5.57
N ASP A 225 7.05 -37.89 -5.63
CA ASP A 225 8.41 -38.43 -5.55
C ASP A 225 9.26 -38.07 -6.78
N SER A 226 8.64 -37.80 -7.91
CA SER A 226 9.30 -37.42 -9.16
C SER A 226 9.62 -35.91 -9.26
N LEU A 227 9.36 -35.12 -8.21
CA LEU A 227 9.59 -33.67 -8.24
C LEU A 227 11.07 -33.32 -8.29
N GLU A 228 11.44 -32.58 -9.32
CA GLU A 228 12.70 -31.86 -9.42
C GLU A 228 12.42 -30.36 -9.33
N GLU A 229 13.04 -29.69 -8.37
CA GLU A 229 12.92 -28.24 -8.18
C GLU A 229 14.18 -27.54 -8.66
N LYS A 230 14.01 -26.50 -9.48
CA LYS A 230 15.08 -25.61 -9.89
C LYS A 230 14.73 -24.18 -9.49
N GLU A 231 15.54 -23.62 -8.60
CA GLU A 231 15.46 -22.22 -8.21
C GLU A 231 16.36 -21.36 -9.09
N ASP A 232 15.87 -20.16 -9.48
CA ASP A 232 16.64 -19.16 -10.20
C ASP A 232 17.00 -18.02 -9.26
N ASP A 233 18.27 -17.92 -8.87
CA ASP A 233 18.81 -16.94 -7.92
C ASP A 233 18.89 -15.50 -8.46
N LYS A 234 18.57 -15.31 -9.75
CA LYS A 234 18.52 -13.99 -10.42
C LYS A 234 17.11 -13.54 -10.80
N ARG A 235 16.10 -14.38 -10.53
CA ARG A 235 14.71 -14.12 -10.86
C ARG A 235 13.84 -14.06 -9.60
N PHE A 236 13.15 -12.94 -9.39
CA PHE A 236 12.36 -12.68 -8.19
C PHE A 236 10.93 -12.32 -8.55
N ILE A 237 9.98 -12.95 -7.88
CA ILE A 237 8.54 -12.68 -8.01
C ILE A 237 8.11 -11.85 -6.80
N PHE A 238 7.79 -10.60 -7.05
CA PHE A 238 7.31 -9.63 -6.07
C PHE A 238 5.80 -9.61 -5.98
N TYR A 239 5.32 -9.30 -4.80
CA TYR A 239 3.93 -9.00 -4.50
C TYR A 239 3.83 -7.89 -3.47
N PHE A 240 2.90 -6.97 -3.66
CA PHE A 240 2.47 -6.03 -2.63
C PHE A 240 1.04 -5.58 -2.87
N GLU A 241 0.42 -5.03 -1.83
CA GLU A 241 -0.88 -4.39 -1.85
C GLU A 241 -0.74 -2.91 -1.50
N THR A 242 -1.73 -2.09 -1.88
CA THR A 242 -1.87 -0.69 -1.48
C THR A 242 -3.15 -0.50 -0.69
N ASP A 243 -3.16 0.50 0.18
CA ASP A 243 -4.33 0.86 0.98
C ASP A 243 -5.36 1.73 0.24
N GLY A 244 -5.18 1.92 -1.06
CA GLY A 244 -6.03 2.78 -1.90
C GLY A 244 -5.60 4.23 -2.00
N SER A 245 -4.63 4.69 -1.20
CA SER A 245 -4.07 6.05 -1.31
C SER A 245 -3.33 6.29 -2.62
N LEU A 246 -2.74 5.25 -3.18
CA LEU A 246 -2.03 5.21 -4.46
C LEU A 246 -2.40 3.94 -5.21
N LYS A 247 -2.42 4.01 -6.53
CA LYS A 247 -2.57 2.80 -7.36
C LYS A 247 -1.27 1.99 -7.35
N PRO A 248 -1.33 0.63 -7.36
CA PRO A 248 -0.15 -0.22 -7.31
C PRO A 248 0.89 0.10 -8.41
N ARG A 249 0.42 0.42 -9.61
CA ARG A 249 1.28 0.80 -10.73
C ARG A 249 2.05 2.10 -10.47
N GLN A 250 1.38 3.12 -9.92
CA GLN A 250 2.02 4.39 -9.56
C GLN A 250 3.12 4.20 -8.51
N VAL A 251 2.85 3.32 -7.53
CA VAL A 251 3.82 2.95 -6.50
C VAL A 251 5.06 2.30 -7.13
N LEU A 252 4.87 1.32 -8.01
CA LEU A 252 5.98 0.64 -8.69
C LEU A 252 6.82 1.62 -9.52
N ASP A 253 6.18 2.44 -10.36
CA ASP A 253 6.85 3.42 -11.21
C ASP A 253 7.63 4.44 -10.37
N TYR A 254 7.05 4.93 -9.27
CA TYR A 254 7.73 5.83 -8.32
C TYR A 254 8.98 5.18 -7.73
N VAL A 255 8.86 3.95 -7.20
CA VAL A 255 9.96 3.26 -6.54
C VAL A 255 11.12 2.98 -7.49
N LEU A 256 10.83 2.55 -8.73
CA LEU A 256 11.85 2.32 -9.74
C LEU A 256 12.59 3.60 -10.13
N SER A 257 11.86 4.70 -10.31
CA SER A 257 12.45 6.01 -10.57
C SER A 257 13.35 6.45 -9.41
N ARG A 258 12.88 6.26 -8.18
CA ARG A 258 13.61 6.63 -6.96
C ARG A 258 14.90 5.83 -6.76
N ILE A 259 14.87 4.54 -7.07
CA ILE A 259 16.09 3.70 -7.05
C ILE A 259 17.09 4.17 -8.09
N ARG A 260 16.66 4.46 -9.32
CA ARG A 260 17.54 4.97 -10.38
C ARG A 260 18.20 6.28 -9.99
N GLU A 261 17.44 7.25 -9.48
CA GLU A 261 17.98 8.53 -8.99
C GLU A 261 19.06 8.34 -7.92
N ARG A 262 18.82 7.46 -6.94
CA ARG A 262 19.77 7.17 -5.87
C ARG A 262 21.04 6.53 -6.39
N LEU A 263 20.93 5.56 -7.29
CA LEU A 263 22.08 4.89 -7.87
C LEU A 263 22.89 5.84 -8.75
N SER A 264 22.27 6.67 -9.59
CA SER A 264 22.95 7.69 -10.39
C SER A 264 23.68 8.69 -9.50
N GLY A 265 23.05 9.19 -8.44
CA GLY A 265 23.69 10.12 -7.51
C GLY A 265 24.85 9.51 -6.69
N ILE A 266 24.91 8.18 -6.55
CA ILE A 266 26.09 7.50 -5.98
C ILE A 266 27.22 7.44 -7.01
N VAL A 267 26.89 7.03 -8.25
CA VAL A 267 27.88 6.92 -9.33
C VAL A 267 28.58 8.26 -9.60
N GLU A 268 27.84 9.37 -9.58
CA GLU A 268 28.40 10.72 -9.76
C GLU A 268 29.34 11.15 -8.63
N LYS A 269 29.20 10.57 -7.43
CA LYS A 269 30.04 10.91 -6.26
C LYS A 269 31.26 10.00 -6.10
N VAL A 270 31.31 8.87 -6.81
CA VAL A 270 32.49 8.02 -6.83
C VAL A 270 33.46 8.56 -7.87
N PRO A 271 34.69 9.06 -7.49
CA PRO A 271 35.66 9.47 -8.45
C PRO A 271 35.97 8.29 -9.38
N GLY A 272 35.83 8.51 -10.70
CA GLY A 272 36.28 7.50 -11.67
C GLY A 272 37.81 7.27 -11.48
N GLU A 273 38.21 6.02 -11.42
CA GLU A 273 39.62 5.64 -11.53
C GLU A 273 40.19 6.00 -12.89
#